data_d601a7ab7f08e317eeffc2349f4ec214
#
_entry.id   d601a7ab7f08e317eeffc2349f4ec214
#
_cell.length_a   1.000
_cell.length_b   1.000
_cell.length_c   1.000
_cell.angle_alpha   90.00
_cell.angle_beta   90.00
_cell.angle_gamma   90.00
#
_symmetry.space_group_name_H-M   'P 1'
#
loop_
_entity.id
_entity.type
_entity.pdbx_description
1 polymer ?
#
loop_
_entity_poly.entity_id
_entity_poly.type
_entity_poly.pdbx_seq_one_letter_code
_entity_poly.pdbx_strand_id
1 'polypeptide(L)'
;MSGAVAEARALVGVPFRLHGRSPERGLDCVGLAALVLKRAAPEGYGLRSGDEGRASEWLRAAGLRRVEAAREGDLALVRPGPLQLHLMIVVSGGHVHAHAGVGRVVEMPGPSPWPVIGYWRAE
;
A
#
# COMPACT_ATOMS: atom_id res chain seq x y z
N MET A 1 -2.74 -19.36 2.14
CA MET A 1 -3.79 -18.32 2.24
C MET A 1 -3.26 -17.15 3.03
N SER A 2 -3.39 -15.96 2.51
CA SER A 2 -2.79 -14.79 3.15
C SER A 2 -3.78 -14.13 4.10
N GLY A 3 -3.41 -14.00 5.39
CA GLY A 3 -4.13 -13.18 6.35
C GLY A 3 -4.16 -11.71 5.94
N ALA A 4 -3.16 -11.27 5.18
CA ALA A 4 -3.09 -9.90 4.68
C ALA A 4 -4.25 -9.57 3.73
N VAL A 5 -4.64 -10.51 2.86
CA VAL A 5 -5.78 -10.31 1.95
C VAL A 5 -7.07 -10.12 2.74
N ALA A 6 -7.32 -11.00 3.72
CA ALA A 6 -8.52 -10.92 4.55
C ALA A 6 -8.55 -9.60 5.35
N GLU A 7 -7.41 -9.21 5.93
CA GLU A 7 -7.31 -7.95 6.67
C GLU A 7 -7.52 -6.74 5.77
N ALA A 8 -6.93 -6.74 4.58
CA ALA A 8 -7.10 -5.65 3.63
C ALA A 8 -8.56 -5.49 3.23
N ARG A 9 -9.23 -6.60 2.91
CA ARG A 9 -10.64 -6.58 2.55
C ARG A 9 -11.55 -6.14 3.69
N ALA A 10 -11.21 -6.50 4.92
CA ALA A 10 -11.96 -6.07 6.09
C ALA A 10 -11.88 -4.55 6.31
N LEU A 11 -10.86 -3.89 5.77
CA LEU A 11 -10.66 -2.45 5.90
C LEU A 11 -11.32 -1.65 4.76
N VAL A 12 -11.87 -2.32 3.74
CA VAL A 12 -12.60 -1.62 2.67
C VAL A 12 -13.75 -0.81 3.27
N GLY A 13 -13.85 0.45 2.88
CA GLY A 13 -14.83 1.39 3.43
C GLY A 13 -14.32 2.29 4.54
N VAL A 14 -13.16 1.99 5.13
CA VAL A 14 -12.55 2.86 6.13
C VAL A 14 -12.23 4.21 5.49
N PRO A 15 -12.53 5.35 6.16
CA PRO A 15 -12.27 6.67 5.59
C PRO A 15 -10.78 6.89 5.30
N PHE A 16 -10.51 7.61 4.22
CA PHE A 16 -9.16 8.09 3.94
C PHE A 16 -8.83 9.25 4.88
N ARG A 17 -7.64 9.20 5.45
CA ARG A 17 -7.09 10.32 6.21
C ARG A 17 -5.58 10.38 6.02
N LEU A 18 -5.08 11.52 5.56
CA LEU A 18 -3.65 11.72 5.42
C LEU A 18 -2.96 11.52 6.78
N HIS A 19 -1.92 10.72 6.80
CA HIS A 19 -1.20 10.28 8.01
C HIS A 19 -2.04 9.43 8.97
N GLY A 20 -3.21 8.96 8.51
CA GLY A 20 -4.07 8.10 9.33
C GLY A 20 -3.47 6.73 9.58
N ARG A 21 -3.63 6.23 10.81
CA ARG A 21 -3.00 4.98 11.26
C ARG A 21 -3.96 4.03 11.94
N SER A 22 -5.23 4.38 12.05
CA SER A 22 -6.23 3.53 12.71
C SER A 22 -7.53 3.48 11.89
N PRO A 23 -8.23 2.33 11.92
CA PRO A 23 -9.52 2.22 11.21
C PRO A 23 -10.57 3.20 11.72
N GLU A 24 -10.53 3.55 13.01
CA GLU A 24 -11.50 4.45 13.63
C GLU A 24 -11.34 5.89 13.16
N ARG A 25 -10.11 6.30 12.89
CA ARG A 25 -9.81 7.68 12.49
C ARG A 25 -9.59 7.83 11.00
N GLY A 26 -9.25 6.75 10.31
CA GLY A 26 -8.95 6.74 8.91
C GLY A 26 -7.53 6.33 8.60
N LEU A 27 -7.28 6.00 7.34
CA LEU A 27 -6.00 5.46 6.87
C LEU A 27 -5.59 6.14 5.58
N ASP A 28 -4.29 6.39 5.43
CA ASP A 28 -3.69 6.62 4.13
C ASP A 28 -3.05 5.32 3.61
N CYS A 29 -2.37 5.36 2.47
CA CYS A 29 -1.78 4.15 1.89
C CYS A 29 -0.71 3.53 2.79
N VAL A 30 0.04 4.35 3.51
CA VAL A 30 1.06 3.87 4.44
C VAL A 30 0.41 3.23 5.67
N GLY A 31 -0.62 3.86 6.22
CA GLY A 31 -1.36 3.32 7.37
C GLY A 31 -2.02 2.00 7.06
N LEU A 32 -2.64 1.90 5.88
CA LEU A 32 -3.24 0.65 5.42
C LEU A 32 -2.19 -0.46 5.32
N ALA A 33 -1.07 -0.19 4.65
CA ALA A 33 0.00 -1.16 4.47
C ALA A 33 0.59 -1.60 5.82
N ALA A 34 0.82 -0.66 6.73
CA ALA A 34 1.37 -0.96 8.05
C ALA A 34 0.47 -1.90 8.85
N LEU A 35 -0.84 -1.67 8.82
CA LEU A 35 -1.80 -2.54 9.51
C LEU A 35 -1.85 -3.93 8.89
N VAL A 36 -1.96 -4.00 7.58
CA VAL A 36 -2.14 -5.25 6.86
C VAL A 36 -0.89 -6.13 6.96
N LEU A 37 0.28 -5.53 6.83
CA LEU A 37 1.56 -6.24 6.84
C LEU A 37 2.14 -6.37 8.25
N LYS A 38 1.52 -5.76 9.25
CA LYS A 38 1.96 -5.77 10.65
C LYS A 38 3.39 -5.26 10.79
N ARG A 39 3.65 -4.13 10.14
CA ARG A 39 4.92 -3.42 10.19
C ARG A 39 4.71 -2.02 10.74
N ALA A 40 5.69 -1.51 11.48
CA ALA A 40 5.65 -0.14 11.94
C ALA A 40 5.69 0.82 10.75
N ALA A 41 4.81 1.81 10.76
CA ALA A 41 4.84 2.84 9.74
C ALA A 41 6.00 3.79 10.05
N PRO A 42 6.94 3.98 9.11
CA PRO A 42 8.01 4.95 9.33
C PRO A 42 7.47 6.37 9.34
N GLU A 43 8.17 7.24 10.00
CA GLU A 43 7.88 8.67 9.96
C GLU A 43 8.59 9.30 8.75
N GLY A 44 7.95 10.29 8.17
CA GLY A 44 8.49 10.98 7.01
C GLY A 44 8.25 10.22 5.72
N TYR A 45 7.51 10.83 4.81
CA TYR A 45 7.11 10.17 3.58
C TYR A 45 7.99 10.54 2.41
N GLY A 46 8.80 9.58 1.95
CA GLY A 46 9.48 9.66 0.68
C GLY A 46 8.55 9.53 -0.52
N LEU A 47 7.29 9.14 -0.30
CA LEU A 47 6.33 8.88 -1.37
C LEU A 47 5.94 10.11 -2.18
N ARG A 48 5.93 11.27 -1.55
CA ARG A 48 5.54 12.52 -2.22
C ARG A 48 6.62 13.13 -3.11
N SER A 49 7.86 12.72 -2.94
CA SER A 49 8.94 13.22 -3.77
C SER A 49 9.06 12.49 -5.10
N GLY A 50 8.39 11.34 -5.21
CA GLY A 50 8.52 10.48 -6.38
C GLY A 50 9.86 9.74 -6.45
N ASP A 51 10.66 9.77 -5.39
CA ASP A 51 11.98 9.14 -5.35
C ASP A 51 11.86 7.65 -5.07
N GLU A 52 12.02 6.85 -6.11
CA GLU A 52 11.91 5.38 -6.01
C GLU A 52 12.98 4.77 -5.11
N GLY A 53 14.19 5.33 -5.13
CA GLY A 53 15.29 4.84 -4.30
C GLY A 53 15.00 5.02 -2.82
N ARG A 54 14.52 6.16 -2.43
CA ARG A 54 14.14 6.44 -1.04
C ARG A 54 12.97 5.58 -0.60
N ALA A 55 11.96 5.41 -1.46
CA ALA A 55 10.84 4.54 -1.16
C ALA A 55 11.28 3.10 -0.97
N SER A 56 12.18 2.61 -1.82
CA SER A 56 12.72 1.25 -1.70
C SER A 56 13.51 1.04 -0.42
N GLU A 57 14.36 2.00 -0.05
CA GLU A 57 15.09 1.93 1.22
C GLU A 57 14.16 1.89 2.42
N TRP A 58 13.12 2.71 2.37
CA TRP A 58 12.11 2.81 3.40
C TRP A 58 11.36 1.47 3.57
N LEU A 59 11.00 0.83 2.47
CA LEU A 59 10.33 -0.48 2.50
C LEU A 59 11.25 -1.56 3.05
N ARG A 60 12.54 -1.56 2.68
CA ARG A 60 13.52 -2.50 3.24
C ARG A 60 13.70 -2.29 4.74
N ALA A 61 13.76 -1.04 5.18
CA ALA A 61 13.86 -0.73 6.61
C ALA A 61 12.65 -1.21 7.40
N ALA A 62 11.49 -1.30 6.77
CA ALA A 62 10.28 -1.84 7.38
C ALA A 62 10.24 -3.37 7.40
N GLY A 63 11.28 -4.04 6.91
CA GLY A 63 11.35 -5.50 6.92
C GLY A 63 10.73 -6.17 5.70
N LEU A 64 10.54 -5.42 4.62
CA LEU A 64 10.03 -5.97 3.38
C LEU A 64 11.16 -6.29 2.41
N ARG A 65 10.96 -7.29 1.58
CA ARG A 65 11.89 -7.62 0.51
C ARG A 65 11.21 -7.49 -0.84
N ARG A 66 11.95 -7.05 -1.83
CA ARG A 66 11.46 -6.94 -3.20
C ARG A 66 11.32 -8.32 -3.81
N VAL A 67 10.24 -8.54 -4.57
CA VAL A 67 9.96 -9.78 -5.28
C VAL A 67 9.69 -9.48 -6.75
N GLU A 68 9.98 -10.44 -7.62
CA GLU A 68 9.79 -10.23 -9.07
C GLU A 68 8.35 -10.45 -9.53
N ALA A 69 7.68 -11.41 -8.92
CA ALA A 69 6.29 -11.74 -9.27
C ALA A 69 5.40 -11.57 -8.06
N ALA A 70 4.30 -10.84 -8.26
CA ALA A 70 3.36 -10.57 -7.18
C ALA A 70 2.59 -11.82 -6.77
N ARG A 71 2.33 -11.93 -5.47
CA ARG A 71 1.38 -12.87 -4.89
C ARG A 71 0.37 -12.11 -4.06
N GLU A 72 -0.76 -12.73 -3.80
CA GLU A 72 -1.77 -12.14 -2.91
C GLU A 72 -1.15 -11.80 -1.55
N GLY A 73 -1.42 -10.61 -1.07
CA GLY A 73 -0.87 -10.09 0.17
C GLY A 73 0.41 -9.27 0.00
N ASP A 74 1.00 -9.26 -1.18
CA ASP A 74 2.16 -8.41 -1.45
C ASP A 74 1.76 -6.94 -1.53
N LEU A 75 2.75 -6.08 -1.38
CA LEU A 75 2.60 -4.64 -1.52
C LEU A 75 3.08 -4.22 -2.90
N ALA A 76 2.25 -3.50 -3.63
CA ALA A 76 2.62 -2.92 -4.92
C ALA A 76 3.00 -1.45 -4.70
N LEU A 77 4.18 -1.07 -5.14
CA LEU A 77 4.61 0.33 -5.20
C LEU A 77 4.36 0.81 -6.62
N VAL A 78 3.51 1.81 -6.77
CA VAL A 78 3.06 2.31 -8.07
C VAL A 78 3.28 3.82 -8.18
N ARG A 79 3.23 4.33 -9.41
CA ARG A 79 3.45 5.74 -9.72
C ARG A 79 2.22 6.36 -10.40
N PRO A 80 1.29 6.95 -9.61
CA PRO A 80 0.13 7.64 -10.19
C PRO A 80 0.47 8.92 -10.94
N GLY A 81 1.58 9.56 -10.62
CA GLY A 81 2.03 10.78 -11.26
C GLY A 81 3.52 10.97 -11.12
N PRO A 82 4.11 11.98 -11.80
CA PRO A 82 5.56 12.15 -11.87
C PRO A 82 6.24 12.35 -10.50
N LEU A 83 5.56 13.00 -9.58
CA LEU A 83 6.09 13.28 -8.24
C LEU A 83 5.29 12.55 -7.15
N GLN A 84 4.62 11.47 -7.53
CA GLN A 84 3.75 10.76 -6.59
C GLN A 84 3.99 9.26 -6.66
N LEU A 85 4.18 8.65 -5.50
CA LEU A 85 4.20 7.21 -5.33
C LEU A 85 3.03 6.79 -4.46
N HIS A 86 2.57 5.55 -4.61
CA HIS A 86 1.41 5.03 -3.91
C HIS A 86 1.60 3.55 -3.62
N LEU A 87 0.99 3.07 -2.55
CA LEU A 87 1.07 1.69 -2.11
C LEU A 87 -0.31 1.04 -2.20
N MET A 88 -0.34 -0.18 -2.71
CA MET A 88 -1.58 -0.97 -2.80
C MET A 88 -1.32 -2.40 -2.35
N ILE A 89 -2.31 -3.04 -1.76
CA ILE A 89 -2.22 -4.45 -1.38
C ILE A 89 -2.74 -5.31 -2.53
N VAL A 90 -1.94 -6.25 -2.98
CA VAL A 90 -2.33 -7.19 -4.03
C VAL A 90 -3.32 -8.20 -3.47
N VAL A 91 -4.47 -8.33 -4.12
CA VAL A 91 -5.48 -9.33 -3.77
C VAL A 91 -5.85 -10.13 -5.01
N SER A 92 -6.62 -11.20 -4.83
CA SER A 92 -7.09 -11.98 -5.97
C SER A 92 -7.95 -11.10 -6.89
N GLY A 93 -7.53 -10.97 -8.14
CA GLY A 93 -8.26 -10.22 -9.14
C GLY A 93 -8.13 -8.70 -9.05
N GLY A 94 -7.29 -8.17 -8.18
CA GLY A 94 -7.17 -6.71 -8.06
C GLY A 94 -6.28 -6.22 -6.94
N HIS A 95 -6.63 -5.05 -6.41
CA HIS A 95 -5.86 -4.37 -5.38
C HIS A 95 -6.78 -3.70 -4.35
N VAL A 96 -6.34 -3.67 -3.10
CA VAL A 96 -6.98 -2.85 -2.04
C VAL A 96 -6.06 -1.68 -1.74
N HIS A 97 -6.60 -0.47 -1.74
CA HIS A 97 -5.80 0.70 -1.42
C HIS A 97 -6.64 1.84 -0.82
N ALA A 98 -5.96 2.72 -0.10
CA ALA A 98 -6.56 3.92 0.44
C ALA A 98 -6.63 4.98 -0.65
N HIS A 99 -7.84 5.28 -1.12
CA HIS A 99 -8.07 6.15 -2.28
C HIS A 99 -8.47 7.55 -1.83
N ALA A 100 -7.55 8.51 -1.97
CA ALA A 100 -7.81 9.88 -1.55
C ALA A 100 -8.97 10.53 -2.31
N GLY A 101 -9.08 10.29 -3.61
CA GLY A 101 -10.13 10.86 -4.44
C GLY A 101 -11.53 10.35 -4.10
N VAL A 102 -11.65 9.07 -3.77
CA VAL A 102 -12.91 8.47 -3.32
C VAL A 102 -13.17 8.75 -1.85
N GLY A 103 -12.12 8.98 -1.08
CA GLY A 103 -12.22 9.30 0.34
C GLY A 103 -12.27 8.09 1.26
N ARG A 104 -11.92 6.92 0.79
CA ARG A 104 -11.95 5.68 1.60
C ARG A 104 -11.05 4.61 1.02
N VAL A 105 -10.86 3.55 1.80
CA VAL A 105 -10.22 2.33 1.32
C VAL A 105 -11.18 1.62 0.37
N VAL A 106 -10.67 1.22 -0.79
CA VAL A 106 -11.46 0.57 -1.84
C VAL A 106 -10.78 -0.71 -2.31
N GLU A 107 -11.55 -1.63 -2.85
CA GLU A 107 -11.03 -2.75 -3.63
C GLU A 107 -11.27 -2.44 -5.10
N MET A 108 -10.20 -2.41 -5.89
CA MET A 108 -10.22 -2.08 -7.30
C MET A 108 -9.90 -3.33 -8.10
N PRO A 109 -10.82 -3.82 -8.94
CA PRO A 109 -10.56 -5.02 -9.73
C PRO A 109 -9.59 -4.72 -10.88
N GLY A 110 -8.96 -5.78 -11.38
CA GLY A 110 -8.09 -5.71 -12.53
C GLY A 110 -6.65 -5.34 -12.21
N PRO A 111 -5.82 -5.16 -13.25
CA PRO A 111 -4.44 -4.75 -13.08
C PRO A 111 -4.34 -3.32 -12.58
N SER A 112 -3.16 -2.93 -12.10
CA SER A 112 -2.93 -1.56 -11.65
C SER A 112 -3.19 -0.57 -12.79
N PRO A 113 -3.98 0.50 -12.56
CA PRO A 113 -4.15 1.55 -13.57
C PRO A 113 -2.90 2.43 -13.71
N TRP A 114 -1.93 2.29 -12.80
CA TRP A 114 -0.71 3.08 -12.79
C TRP A 114 0.52 2.19 -12.97
N PRO A 115 1.61 2.72 -13.52
CA PRO A 115 2.85 1.95 -13.66
C PRO A 115 3.30 1.37 -12.33
N VAL A 116 3.61 0.07 -12.32
CA VAL A 116 4.13 -0.62 -11.14
C VAL A 116 5.65 -0.50 -11.14
N ILE A 117 6.20 0.02 -10.05
CA ILE A 117 7.64 0.15 -9.85
C ILE A 117 8.20 -1.17 -9.35
N GLY A 118 7.51 -1.81 -8.43
CA GLY A 118 7.92 -3.09 -7.89
C GLY A 118 6.92 -3.66 -6.90
N TYR A 119 7.13 -4.91 -6.56
CA TYR A 119 6.35 -5.63 -5.55
C TYR A 119 7.23 -5.97 -4.36
N TRP A 120 6.64 -5.91 -3.17
CA TRP A 120 7.35 -6.12 -1.92
C TRP A 120 6.57 -7.10 -1.04
N ARG A 121 7.29 -7.91 -0.29
CA ARG A 121 6.70 -8.96 0.55
C ARG A 121 7.26 -8.89 1.94
N ALA A 122 6.40 -9.03 2.94
CA ALA A 122 6.81 -9.13 4.33
C ALA A 122 7.53 -10.46 4.57
N GLU A 123 8.62 -10.41 5.29
CA GLU A 123 9.34 -11.62 5.71
C GLU A 123 8.82 -12.17 7.02
#